data_4d53592c8bb3e27518de4765c371d056
#
_entry.id   4d53592c8bb3e27518de4765c371d056
#
_cell.length_a   1.000
_cell.length_b   1.000
_cell.length_c   1.000
_cell.angle_alpha   90.00
_cell.angle_beta   90.00
_cell.angle_gamma   90.00
#
_symmetry.space_group_name_H-M   'P 1'
#
loop_
_entity.id
_entity.type
_entity.pdbx_description
1 polymer ?
#
loop_
_entity_poly.entity_id
_entity_poly.type
_entity_poly.pdbx_seq_one_letter_code
_entity_poly.pdbx_strand_id
1 'polypeptide(L)'
;MTEVSSLTGRLLVATPALADPNFDRAVVLVLDHDAEGSLGVILNRPTPVAVGDVLAGWEQLTAEPGVVFQGGPVSLESALGIAVIPGGSGGAPREVAAIDEPTPRRRPWGDAAAGLRRRADRNDPVGWRRVHGAIGLVDLETPPELLAAALGSLRIFAGYAGWGPGQLAAEVTAGAWYVVDSEPGDVSSPEPDGLWRSVLRRQRSGLAMVATYPDDPSLN
;
A
#
# COMPACT_ATOMS: atom_id res chain seq x y z
N MET A 1 26.78 -10.41 5.97
CA MET A 1 25.34 -10.61 5.73
C MET A 1 24.77 -9.23 5.55
N THR A 2 24.41 -8.85 4.32
CA THR A 2 23.85 -7.53 4.02
C THR A 2 22.42 -7.51 4.57
N GLU A 3 22.14 -6.63 5.53
CA GLU A 3 20.77 -6.36 5.98
C GLU A 3 19.96 -5.99 4.75
N VAL A 4 18.98 -6.80 4.42
CA VAL A 4 17.96 -6.43 3.44
C VAL A 4 17.13 -5.35 4.11
N SER A 5 17.40 -4.08 3.79
CA SER A 5 16.57 -2.98 4.28
C SER A 5 15.14 -3.26 3.88
N SER A 6 14.25 -3.32 4.87
CA SER A 6 12.82 -3.60 4.66
C SER A 6 12.23 -2.57 3.69
N LEU A 7 11.52 -3.05 2.67
CA LEU A 7 10.78 -2.21 1.74
C LEU A 7 9.39 -1.82 2.28
N THR A 8 9.01 -2.28 3.47
CA THR A 8 7.73 -1.93 4.11
C THR A 8 7.57 -0.41 4.20
N GLY A 9 6.43 0.09 3.74
CA GLY A 9 6.14 1.52 3.69
C GLY A 9 6.73 2.26 2.50
N ARG A 10 7.51 1.60 1.61
CA ARG A 10 8.02 2.21 0.38
C ARG A 10 6.98 2.12 -0.74
N LEU A 11 7.11 3.00 -1.73
CA LEU A 11 6.39 2.86 -2.99
C LEU A 11 7.27 2.13 -4.02
N LEU A 12 6.63 1.22 -4.73
CA LEU A 12 7.12 0.66 -5.98
C LEU A 12 6.39 1.37 -7.12
N VAL A 13 7.15 2.09 -7.94
CA VAL A 13 6.60 2.79 -9.10
C VAL A 13 7.01 2.02 -10.34
N ALA A 14 6.03 1.54 -11.10
CA ALA A 14 6.28 0.74 -12.30
C ALA A 14 7.10 1.53 -13.31
N THR A 15 8.16 0.91 -13.84
CA THR A 15 8.94 1.52 -14.93
C THR A 15 8.18 1.39 -16.26
N PRO A 16 8.44 2.28 -17.24
CA PRO A 16 7.82 2.15 -18.57
C PRO A 16 8.15 0.84 -19.30
N ALA A 17 9.18 0.11 -18.86
CA ALA A 17 9.57 -1.19 -19.41
C ALA A 17 8.79 -2.37 -18.82
N LEU A 18 8.03 -2.16 -17.74
CA LEU A 18 7.23 -3.21 -17.12
C LEU A 18 6.00 -3.51 -17.99
N ALA A 19 6.00 -4.65 -18.67
CA ALA A 19 4.99 -5.02 -19.66
C ALA A 19 3.77 -5.76 -19.06
N ASP A 20 3.74 -6.03 -17.75
CA ASP A 20 2.59 -6.67 -17.11
C ASP A 20 1.38 -5.72 -17.06
N PRO A 21 0.24 -6.06 -17.70
CA PRO A 21 -0.92 -5.17 -17.75
C PRO A 21 -1.54 -4.87 -16.38
N ASN A 22 -1.35 -5.74 -15.38
CA ASN A 22 -1.81 -5.49 -14.02
C ASN A 22 -1.04 -4.35 -13.37
N PHE A 23 0.19 -4.12 -13.80
CA PHE A 23 1.11 -3.17 -13.19
C PHE A 23 1.56 -2.03 -14.12
N ASP A 24 1.00 -1.92 -15.32
CA ASP A 24 1.29 -0.78 -16.19
C ASP A 24 1.04 0.53 -15.45
N ARG A 25 2.09 1.38 -15.29
CA ARG A 25 2.04 2.64 -14.51
C ARG A 25 1.47 2.51 -13.10
N ALA A 26 1.58 1.34 -12.49
CA ALA A 26 1.14 1.15 -11.12
C ALA A 26 2.04 1.90 -10.13
N VAL A 27 1.41 2.37 -9.05
CA VAL A 27 2.07 2.83 -7.84
C VAL A 27 1.61 1.90 -6.73
N VAL A 28 2.51 1.08 -6.21
CA VAL A 28 2.22 0.08 -5.18
C VAL A 28 2.81 0.51 -3.85
N LEU A 29 2.00 0.56 -2.82
CA LEU A 29 2.48 0.71 -1.43
C LEU A 29 2.81 -0.67 -0.88
N VAL A 30 4.05 -0.87 -0.44
CA VAL A 30 4.46 -2.12 0.22
C VAL A 30 3.97 -2.09 1.66
N LEU A 31 3.08 -3.02 1.99
CA LEU A 31 2.46 -3.16 3.32
C LEU A 31 3.29 -4.04 4.26
N ASP A 32 3.93 -5.06 3.70
CA ASP A 32 4.80 -5.98 4.43
C ASP A 32 5.91 -6.50 3.51
N HIS A 33 7.12 -6.65 4.06
CA HIS A 33 8.28 -7.17 3.34
C HIS A 33 9.22 -7.88 4.31
N ASP A 34 9.37 -9.18 4.12
CA ASP A 34 10.27 -10.03 4.91
C ASP A 34 10.91 -11.13 4.04
N ALA A 35 11.59 -12.08 4.69
CA ALA A 35 12.24 -13.20 4.01
C ALA A 35 11.24 -14.17 3.35
N GLU A 36 9.98 -14.19 3.80
CA GLU A 36 8.91 -15.05 3.28
C GLU A 36 8.22 -14.45 2.06
N GLY A 37 8.43 -13.13 1.78
CA GLY A 37 7.88 -12.46 0.62
C GLY A 37 7.48 -11.02 0.85
N SER A 38 6.65 -10.50 -0.03
CA SER A 38 6.15 -9.12 0.06
C SER A 38 4.68 -9.04 -0.28
N LEU A 39 4.01 -8.08 0.35
CA LEU A 39 2.61 -7.75 0.10
C LEU A 39 2.47 -6.25 -0.09
N GLY A 40 1.67 -5.85 -1.08
CA GLY A 40 1.41 -4.44 -1.36
C GLY A 40 0.03 -4.22 -1.96
N VAL A 41 -0.36 -2.95 -2.10
CA VAL A 41 -1.58 -2.54 -2.79
C VAL A 41 -1.31 -1.49 -3.83
N ILE A 42 -1.96 -1.61 -4.99
CA ILE A 42 -1.92 -0.61 -6.06
C ILE A 42 -2.81 0.56 -5.64
N LEU A 43 -2.23 1.76 -5.56
CA LEU A 43 -2.90 2.97 -5.07
C LEU A 43 -3.71 3.71 -6.15
N ASN A 44 -3.46 3.43 -7.42
CA ASN A 44 -3.96 4.21 -8.55
C ASN A 44 -4.82 3.40 -9.55
N ARG A 45 -5.69 2.53 -9.04
CA ARG A 45 -6.66 1.75 -9.83
C ARG A 45 -8.06 1.92 -9.25
N PRO A 46 -8.72 3.09 -9.42
CA PRO A 46 -10.11 3.25 -9.00
C PRO A 46 -11.02 2.33 -9.82
N THR A 47 -12.03 1.76 -9.17
CA THR A 47 -13.10 1.00 -9.82
C THR A 47 -14.38 1.85 -9.87
N PRO A 48 -15.39 1.47 -10.65
CA PRO A 48 -16.68 2.17 -10.65
C PRO A 48 -17.55 1.83 -9.42
N VAL A 49 -17.09 0.98 -8.50
CA VAL A 49 -17.88 0.51 -7.35
C VAL A 49 -17.75 1.50 -6.20
N ALA A 50 -18.86 2.11 -5.78
CA ALA A 50 -18.87 2.99 -4.61
C ALA A 50 -18.63 2.20 -3.32
N VAL A 51 -17.88 2.77 -2.36
CA VAL A 51 -17.61 2.10 -1.09
C VAL A 51 -18.90 1.79 -0.32
N GLY A 52 -19.87 2.70 -0.34
CA GLY A 52 -21.17 2.49 0.33
C GLY A 52 -21.97 1.30 -0.19
N ASP A 53 -21.74 0.85 -1.44
CA ASP A 53 -22.42 -0.31 -2.02
C ASP A 53 -21.91 -1.65 -1.45
N VAL A 54 -20.69 -1.67 -0.90
CA VAL A 54 -20.02 -2.90 -0.42
C VAL A 54 -19.72 -2.87 1.07
N LEU A 55 -19.53 -1.69 1.65
CA LEU A 55 -19.16 -1.46 3.04
C LEU A 55 -20.01 -0.29 3.61
N ALA A 56 -21.26 -0.56 3.92
CA ALA A 56 -22.17 0.45 4.45
C ALA A 56 -21.64 1.07 5.76
N GLY A 57 -21.68 2.40 5.84
CA GLY A 57 -21.17 3.18 6.99
C GLY A 57 -19.72 3.63 6.86
N TRP A 58 -18.95 3.06 5.93
CA TRP A 58 -17.56 3.45 5.70
C TRP A 58 -17.41 4.59 4.67
N GLU A 59 -18.44 4.85 3.87
CA GLU A 59 -18.42 5.86 2.79
C GLU A 59 -18.07 7.26 3.29
N GLN A 60 -18.49 7.61 4.52
CA GLN A 60 -18.24 8.93 5.11
C GLN A 60 -16.77 9.14 5.54
N LEU A 61 -16.02 8.06 5.71
CA LEU A 61 -14.61 8.09 6.11
C LEU A 61 -13.66 7.98 4.92
N THR A 62 -14.17 7.65 3.74
CA THR A 62 -13.36 7.45 2.54
C THR A 62 -12.97 8.77 1.89
N ALA A 63 -11.70 8.84 1.45
CA ALA A 63 -11.22 9.95 0.65
C ALA A 63 -11.77 9.88 -0.78
N GLU A 64 -11.94 11.05 -1.41
CA GLU A 64 -12.32 11.14 -2.82
C GLU A 64 -11.23 10.55 -3.76
N PRO A 65 -11.68 9.85 -4.82
CA PRO A 65 -13.05 9.41 -5.09
C PRO A 65 -13.48 8.30 -4.12
N GLY A 66 -14.73 8.37 -3.61
CA GLY A 66 -15.32 7.45 -2.63
C GLY A 66 -15.64 6.06 -3.19
N VAL A 67 -14.73 5.48 -3.97
CA VAL A 67 -14.88 4.19 -4.64
C VAL A 67 -13.89 3.16 -4.08
N VAL A 68 -14.15 1.90 -4.36
CA VAL A 68 -13.21 0.80 -4.11
C VAL A 68 -12.10 0.86 -5.16
N PHE A 69 -10.87 0.63 -4.74
CA PHE A 69 -9.70 0.52 -5.62
C PHE A 69 -9.31 -0.93 -5.82
N GLN A 70 -8.84 -1.30 -7.00
CA GLN A 70 -8.24 -2.60 -7.24
C GLN A 70 -6.80 -2.58 -6.68
N GLY A 71 -6.59 -3.23 -5.54
CA GLY A 71 -5.30 -3.27 -4.85
C GLY A 71 -4.27 -4.23 -5.48
N GLY A 72 -4.71 -5.11 -6.38
CA GLY A 72 -3.85 -6.05 -7.09
C GLY A 72 -4.64 -7.24 -7.64
N PRO A 73 -3.95 -8.20 -8.30
CA PRO A 73 -4.61 -9.31 -8.97
C PRO A 73 -4.98 -10.48 -8.04
N VAL A 74 -4.54 -10.46 -6.77
CA VAL A 74 -4.72 -11.58 -5.84
C VAL A 74 -5.90 -11.32 -4.92
N SER A 75 -6.76 -12.32 -4.71
CA SER A 75 -7.90 -12.29 -3.75
C SER A 75 -8.79 -11.05 -3.89
N LEU A 76 -9.34 -10.84 -5.08
CA LEU A 76 -10.19 -9.68 -5.38
C LEU A 76 -11.46 -9.61 -4.52
N GLU A 77 -11.86 -10.72 -3.91
CA GLU A 77 -12.95 -10.82 -2.93
C GLU A 77 -12.56 -10.34 -1.52
N SER A 78 -11.27 -10.08 -1.27
CA SER A 78 -10.79 -9.59 0.02
C SER A 78 -10.71 -8.06 0.01
N ALA A 79 -11.28 -7.43 1.05
CA ALA A 79 -11.20 -5.99 1.25
C ALA A 79 -10.06 -5.63 2.22
N LEU A 80 -9.29 -4.58 1.89
CA LEU A 80 -8.28 -3.99 2.74
C LEU A 80 -8.57 -2.50 2.91
N GLY A 81 -8.61 -2.02 4.15
CA GLY A 81 -8.67 -0.60 4.48
C GLY A 81 -7.29 -0.05 4.77
N ILE A 82 -6.89 1.05 4.11
CA ILE A 82 -5.67 1.77 4.42
C ILE A 82 -6.04 3.20 4.79
N ALA A 83 -5.61 3.63 5.96
CA ALA A 83 -5.90 4.96 6.44
C ALA A 83 -4.64 5.71 6.87
N VAL A 84 -4.77 7.02 6.87
CA VAL A 84 -3.78 7.97 7.38
C VAL A 84 -4.33 8.59 8.65
N ILE A 85 -3.54 8.61 9.72
CA ILE A 85 -3.88 9.34 10.95
C ILE A 85 -3.24 10.72 10.95
N PRO A 86 -3.97 11.80 11.34
CA PRO A 86 -3.40 13.13 11.46
C PRO A 86 -2.30 13.17 12.54
N GLY A 87 -1.21 13.87 12.27
CA GLY A 87 -0.15 14.11 13.27
C GLY A 87 0.83 12.94 13.49
N GLY A 88 0.76 11.89 12.71
CA GLY A 88 1.77 10.83 12.68
C GLY A 88 3.07 11.33 12.04
N SER A 89 3.87 12.09 12.77
CA SER A 89 5.22 12.47 12.33
C SER A 89 6.08 11.22 12.26
N GLY A 90 6.76 11.04 11.13
CA GLY A 90 7.64 9.92 10.86
C GLY A 90 8.69 9.70 11.95
N GLY A 91 8.42 8.76 12.83
CA GLY A 91 9.42 8.15 13.67
C GLY A 91 10.02 6.98 12.90
N ALA A 92 11.35 6.98 12.75
CA ALA A 92 12.07 5.81 12.30
C ALA A 92 11.67 4.56 13.12
N PRO A 93 11.67 3.36 12.53
CA PRO A 93 11.33 2.14 13.27
C PRO A 93 12.26 2.04 14.47
N ARG A 94 11.71 2.13 15.67
CA ARG A 94 12.43 1.78 16.90
C ARG A 94 12.53 0.27 16.93
N GLU A 95 13.72 -0.21 16.78
CA GLU A 95 14.10 -1.59 17.05
C GLU A 95 13.63 -1.98 18.46
N VAL A 96 12.57 -2.76 18.55
CA VAL A 96 12.10 -3.34 19.80
C VAL A 96 12.58 -4.77 19.82
N ALA A 97 13.46 -5.06 20.79
CA ALA A 97 14.04 -6.38 21.03
C ALA A 97 12.97 -7.49 20.97
N ALA A 98 13.27 -8.52 20.19
CA ALA A 98 12.48 -9.73 20.04
C ALA A 98 12.28 -10.41 21.40
N ILE A 99 11.04 -10.59 21.83
CA ILE A 99 10.64 -11.56 22.82
C ILE A 99 10.15 -12.77 22.05
N ASP A 100 10.88 -13.85 22.21
CA ASP A 100 10.68 -15.16 21.57
C ASP A 100 9.37 -15.77 22.07
N GLU A 101 8.32 -15.80 21.21
CA GLU A 101 7.17 -16.67 21.38
C GLU A 101 7.04 -17.56 20.12
N PRO A 102 6.67 -18.86 20.28
CA PRO A 102 6.68 -19.82 19.19
C PRO A 102 5.68 -19.43 18.09
N THR A 103 6.19 -19.19 16.90
CA THR A 103 5.46 -18.82 15.69
C THR A 103 4.49 -19.91 15.27
N PRO A 104 3.17 -19.67 15.16
CA PRO A 104 2.29 -20.61 14.50
C PRO A 104 2.65 -20.68 13.01
N ARG A 105 2.74 -21.90 12.48
CA ARG A 105 3.11 -22.19 11.08
C ARG A 105 2.18 -21.42 10.13
N ARG A 106 2.76 -20.48 9.38
CA ARG A 106 2.08 -19.66 8.38
C ARG A 106 1.50 -20.54 7.27
N ARG A 107 0.22 -20.33 6.97
CA ARG A 107 -0.39 -20.80 5.72
C ARG A 107 0.02 -19.83 4.60
N PRO A 108 0.29 -20.32 3.38
CA PRO A 108 0.60 -19.43 2.27
C PRO A 108 -0.61 -18.55 1.97
N TRP A 109 -0.49 -17.24 2.22
CA TRP A 109 -1.30 -16.09 1.80
C TRP A 109 -2.84 -16.27 1.68
N GLY A 110 -3.44 -17.35 2.21
CA GLY A 110 -4.87 -17.65 2.18
C GLY A 110 -5.74 -16.79 3.12
N ASP A 111 -5.12 -16.00 4.02
CA ASP A 111 -5.76 -15.02 4.88
C ASP A 111 -4.85 -13.79 4.98
N ALA A 112 -4.83 -12.96 3.94
CA ALA A 112 -4.00 -11.76 3.91
C ALA A 112 -4.25 -10.83 5.12
N ALA A 113 -5.51 -10.75 5.58
CA ALA A 113 -5.89 -10.03 6.80
C ALA A 113 -5.40 -10.72 8.08
N ALA A 114 -5.31 -12.05 8.11
CA ALA A 114 -4.87 -12.80 9.28
C ALA A 114 -3.34 -12.77 9.47
N GLY A 115 -2.56 -12.70 8.38
CA GLY A 115 -1.10 -12.55 8.41
C GLY A 115 -0.64 -11.18 8.91
N LEU A 116 -1.49 -10.18 8.75
CA LEU A 116 -1.26 -8.80 9.15
C LEU A 116 -1.54 -8.52 10.64
N ARG A 117 -1.84 -9.53 11.47
CA ARG A 117 -2.11 -9.40 12.91
C ARG A 117 -0.84 -9.21 13.76
N ARG A 118 0.15 -8.44 13.31
CA ARG A 118 1.28 -8.06 14.16
C ARG A 118 0.89 -6.85 15.00
N ARG A 119 1.07 -7.00 16.29
CA ARG A 119 0.99 -6.10 17.44
C ARG A 119 0.69 -4.63 17.10
N ALA A 120 -0.53 -4.18 17.45
CA ALA A 120 -0.84 -2.76 17.57
C ALA A 120 0.10 -2.11 18.59
N ASP A 121 0.69 -0.98 18.25
CA ASP A 121 1.43 -0.17 19.21
C ASP A 121 0.41 0.36 20.25
N ARG A 122 0.78 0.44 21.53
CA ARG A 122 -0.14 0.84 22.61
C ARG A 122 -0.75 2.23 22.42
N ASN A 123 -0.17 3.02 21.52
CA ASN A 123 -0.62 4.38 21.17
C ASN A 123 -1.42 4.44 19.85
N ASP A 124 -1.56 3.33 19.12
CA ASP A 124 -2.33 3.33 17.88
C ASP A 124 -3.83 3.25 18.18
N PRO A 125 -4.70 3.89 17.39
CA PRO A 125 -6.15 3.77 17.53
C PRO A 125 -6.62 2.31 17.47
N VAL A 126 -7.64 1.96 18.24
CA VAL A 126 -8.25 0.63 18.19
C VAL A 126 -8.75 0.38 16.76
N GLY A 127 -8.43 -0.79 16.19
CA GLY A 127 -8.82 -1.12 14.82
C GLY A 127 -7.92 -0.50 13.74
N TRP A 128 -6.84 0.20 14.10
CA TRP A 128 -5.85 0.70 13.16
C TRP A 128 -4.46 0.16 13.53
N ARG A 129 -3.68 -0.23 12.53
CA ARG A 129 -2.34 -0.78 12.72
C ARG A 129 -1.34 -0.10 11.78
N ARG A 130 -0.31 0.47 12.36
CA ARG A 130 0.74 1.19 11.63
C ARG A 130 1.48 0.28 10.65
N VAL A 131 1.63 0.77 9.42
CA VAL A 131 2.52 0.23 8.39
C VAL A 131 3.79 1.07 8.34
N HIS A 132 3.65 2.39 8.12
CA HIS A 132 4.78 3.32 8.05
C HIS A 132 4.32 4.76 8.34
N GLY A 133 5.05 5.47 9.18
CA GLY A 133 4.72 6.86 9.51
C GLY A 133 3.27 7.01 9.99
N ALA A 134 2.48 7.78 9.27
CA ALA A 134 1.06 7.99 9.53
C ALA A 134 0.14 6.98 8.81
N ILE A 135 0.69 6.14 7.94
CA ILE A 135 -0.04 5.18 7.12
C ILE A 135 -0.22 3.88 7.89
N GLY A 136 -1.42 3.33 7.91
CA GLY A 136 -1.72 2.05 8.55
C GLY A 136 -2.92 1.33 7.95
N LEU A 137 -3.06 0.07 8.33
CA LEU A 137 -4.17 -0.81 7.98
C LEU A 137 -5.33 -0.61 8.96
N VAL A 138 -6.54 -0.66 8.42
CA VAL A 138 -7.79 -0.58 9.18
C VAL A 138 -8.41 -1.96 9.26
N ASP A 139 -8.82 -2.35 10.44
CA ASP A 139 -9.67 -3.50 10.67
C ASP A 139 -11.11 -3.12 10.31
N LEU A 140 -11.59 -3.60 9.18
CA LEU A 140 -12.93 -3.31 8.65
C LEU A 140 -14.06 -4.01 9.42
N GLU A 141 -13.73 -4.91 10.36
CA GLU A 141 -14.69 -5.48 11.31
C GLU A 141 -14.96 -4.54 12.49
N THR A 142 -14.08 -3.55 12.72
CA THR A 142 -14.30 -2.52 13.74
C THR A 142 -15.38 -1.55 13.28
N PRO A 143 -16.38 -1.20 14.12
CA PRO A 143 -17.38 -0.19 13.77
C PRO A 143 -16.73 1.13 13.33
N PRO A 144 -17.11 1.69 12.17
CA PRO A 144 -16.48 2.91 11.62
C PRO A 144 -16.59 4.12 12.56
N GLU A 145 -17.63 4.19 13.39
CA GLU A 145 -17.84 5.29 14.35
C GLU A 145 -16.73 5.36 15.40
N LEU A 146 -16.12 4.22 15.75
CA LEU A 146 -15.01 4.18 16.71
C LEU A 146 -13.70 4.71 16.11
N LEU A 147 -13.58 4.70 14.79
CA LEU A 147 -12.40 5.12 14.05
C LEU A 147 -12.52 6.55 13.50
N ALA A 148 -13.74 7.05 13.32
CA ALA A 148 -14.02 8.31 12.65
C ALA A 148 -13.21 9.52 13.20
N ALA A 149 -13.03 9.59 14.51
CA ALA A 149 -12.29 10.67 15.16
C ALA A 149 -10.77 10.54 15.00
N ALA A 150 -10.27 9.33 14.71
CA ALA A 150 -8.83 9.04 14.63
C ALA A 150 -8.29 9.08 13.21
N LEU A 151 -9.12 8.78 12.20
CA LEU A 151 -8.70 8.72 10.81
C LEU A 151 -8.77 10.11 10.14
N GLY A 152 -7.70 10.47 9.43
CA GLY A 152 -7.69 11.67 8.58
C GLY A 152 -8.19 11.37 7.17
N SER A 153 -7.89 10.19 6.65
CA SER A 153 -8.38 9.71 5.35
C SER A 153 -8.33 8.19 5.31
N LEU A 154 -9.25 7.59 4.57
CA LEU A 154 -9.35 6.14 4.37
C LEU A 154 -9.53 5.83 2.89
N ARG A 155 -8.94 4.73 2.42
CA ARG A 155 -9.20 4.15 1.11
C ARG A 155 -9.38 2.64 1.22
N ILE A 156 -10.35 2.12 0.45
CA ILE A 156 -10.70 0.70 0.44
C ILE A 156 -10.16 0.08 -0.84
N PHE A 157 -9.51 -1.07 -0.70
CA PHE A 157 -8.92 -1.83 -1.79
C PHE A 157 -9.53 -3.22 -1.87
N ALA A 158 -9.87 -3.68 -3.07
CA ALA A 158 -10.19 -5.07 -3.36
C ALA A 158 -8.94 -5.78 -3.88
N GLY A 159 -8.56 -6.86 -3.23
CA GLY A 159 -7.35 -7.62 -3.57
C GLY A 159 -6.05 -6.91 -3.21
N TYR A 160 -4.95 -7.56 -3.54
CA TYR A 160 -3.60 -7.10 -3.26
C TYR A 160 -2.59 -7.61 -4.30
N ALA A 161 -1.37 -7.07 -4.28
CA ALA A 161 -0.22 -7.57 -5.02
C ALA A 161 0.68 -8.37 -4.06
N GLY A 162 1.13 -9.55 -4.49
CA GLY A 162 1.96 -10.44 -3.69
C GLY A 162 3.20 -10.88 -4.45
N TRP A 163 4.32 -10.97 -3.77
CA TRP A 163 5.59 -11.49 -4.26
C TRP A 163 6.08 -12.60 -3.34
N GLY A 164 6.52 -13.70 -3.94
CA GLY A 164 7.18 -14.78 -3.20
C GLY A 164 8.56 -14.38 -2.67
N PRO A 165 9.20 -15.26 -1.87
CA PRO A 165 10.54 -15.03 -1.31
C PRO A 165 11.54 -14.61 -2.38
N GLY A 166 12.18 -13.42 -2.21
CA GLY A 166 13.19 -12.89 -3.12
C GLY A 166 12.67 -12.38 -4.47
N GLN A 167 11.41 -12.61 -4.84
CA GLN A 167 10.86 -12.21 -6.14
C GLN A 167 10.89 -10.70 -6.32
N LEU A 168 10.43 -9.91 -5.34
CA LEU A 168 10.44 -8.46 -5.43
C LEU A 168 11.86 -7.91 -5.60
N ALA A 169 12.83 -8.45 -4.86
CA ALA A 169 14.22 -8.04 -4.99
C ALA A 169 14.79 -8.32 -6.40
N ALA A 170 14.42 -9.45 -7.00
CA ALA A 170 14.80 -9.78 -8.38
C ALA A 170 14.17 -8.82 -9.39
N GLU A 171 12.89 -8.48 -9.24
CA GLU A 171 12.19 -7.53 -10.12
C GLU A 171 12.75 -6.10 -10.01
N VAL A 172 13.08 -5.64 -8.80
CA VAL A 172 13.76 -4.35 -8.58
C VAL A 172 15.14 -4.34 -9.27
N THR A 173 15.90 -5.43 -9.12
CA THR A 173 17.22 -5.57 -9.76
C THR A 173 17.11 -5.62 -11.28
N ALA A 174 16.06 -6.24 -11.82
CA ALA A 174 15.76 -6.29 -13.25
C ALA A 174 15.25 -4.95 -13.81
N GLY A 175 15.02 -3.94 -12.96
CA GLY A 175 14.57 -2.61 -13.39
C GLY A 175 13.07 -2.53 -13.67
N ALA A 176 12.25 -3.43 -13.10
CA ALA A 176 10.79 -3.35 -13.20
C ALA A 176 10.20 -2.23 -12.34
N TRP A 177 10.85 -1.89 -11.24
CA TRP A 177 10.34 -0.96 -10.23
C TRP A 177 11.36 0.12 -9.86
N TYR A 178 10.90 1.36 -9.77
CA TYR A 178 11.57 2.39 -8.99
C TYR A 178 11.08 2.33 -7.55
N VAL A 179 12.02 2.27 -6.60
CA VAL A 179 11.71 2.26 -5.17
C VAL A 179 11.89 3.68 -4.62
N VAL A 180 10.80 4.27 -4.13
CA VAL A 180 10.80 5.65 -3.61
C VAL A 180 10.10 5.74 -2.27
N ASP A 181 10.27 6.86 -1.55
CA ASP A 181 9.59 7.11 -0.28
C ASP A 181 8.11 7.37 -0.51
N SER A 182 7.26 6.83 0.38
CA SER A 182 5.83 7.13 0.42
C SER A 182 5.56 8.40 1.21
N GLU A 183 4.53 9.13 0.80
CA GLU A 183 3.94 10.23 1.56
C GLU A 183 2.49 9.88 1.93
N PRO A 184 1.98 10.38 3.08
CA PRO A 184 0.59 10.10 3.46
C PRO A 184 -0.44 10.44 2.37
N GLY A 185 -0.21 11.53 1.63
CA GLY A 185 -1.06 11.96 0.52
C GLY A 185 -1.13 11.00 -0.67
N ASP A 186 -0.19 10.07 -0.80
CA ASP A 186 -0.21 9.09 -1.89
C ASP A 186 -1.38 8.11 -1.75
N VAL A 187 -1.69 7.73 -0.50
CA VAL A 187 -2.78 6.79 -0.20
C VAL A 187 -4.13 7.40 -0.55
N SER A 188 -4.30 8.70 -0.31
CA SER A 188 -5.57 9.41 -0.47
C SER A 188 -5.55 10.46 -1.59
N SER A 189 -4.74 10.24 -2.63
CA SER A 189 -4.67 11.15 -3.77
C SER A 189 -6.06 11.35 -4.41
N PRO A 190 -6.54 12.59 -4.54
CA PRO A 190 -7.84 12.85 -5.18
C PRO A 190 -7.80 12.59 -6.70
N GLU A 191 -6.60 12.54 -7.28
CA GLU A 191 -6.36 12.25 -8.70
C GLU A 191 -5.53 10.96 -8.85
N PRO A 192 -6.13 9.78 -8.61
CA PRO A 192 -5.40 8.52 -8.62
C PRO A 192 -4.78 8.20 -9.99
N ASP A 193 -5.44 8.55 -11.09
CA ASP A 193 -4.91 8.33 -12.45
C ASP A 193 -3.62 9.11 -12.71
N GLY A 194 -3.46 10.27 -12.07
CA GLY A 194 -2.26 11.10 -12.13
C GLY A 194 -1.15 10.72 -11.16
N LEU A 195 -1.40 9.78 -10.24
CA LEU A 195 -0.50 9.50 -9.13
C LEU A 195 0.90 9.02 -9.58
N TRP A 196 0.98 8.17 -10.60
CA TRP A 196 2.24 7.69 -11.16
C TRP A 196 3.15 8.86 -11.58
N ARG A 197 2.60 9.82 -12.33
CA ARG A 197 3.34 11.01 -12.76
C ARG A 197 3.68 11.93 -11.57
N SER A 198 2.75 12.08 -10.63
CA SER A 198 2.92 12.92 -9.44
C SER A 198 4.07 12.42 -8.56
N VAL A 199 4.08 11.12 -8.26
CA VAL A 199 5.15 10.48 -7.48
C VAL A 199 6.50 10.63 -8.15
N LEU A 200 6.60 10.43 -9.47
CA LEU A 200 7.86 10.59 -10.20
C LEU A 200 8.35 12.04 -10.24
N ARG A 201 7.44 13.01 -10.46
CA ARG A 201 7.79 14.45 -10.54
C ARG A 201 8.40 14.99 -9.26
N ARG A 202 7.98 14.50 -8.09
CA ARG A 202 8.53 14.96 -6.80
C ARG A 202 9.93 14.42 -6.50
N GLN A 203 10.42 13.44 -7.29
CA GLN A 203 11.76 12.91 -7.10
C GLN A 203 12.80 13.92 -7.59
N ARG A 204 13.86 14.14 -6.79
CA ARG A 204 14.95 15.08 -7.10
C ARG A 204 16.05 14.44 -7.96
N SER A 205 15.68 13.53 -8.85
CA SER A 205 16.64 12.75 -9.68
C SER A 205 16.14 12.68 -11.11
N GLY A 206 16.84 11.96 -11.96
CA GLY A 206 16.40 11.65 -13.32
C GLY A 206 15.02 11.01 -13.42
N LEU A 207 14.48 10.48 -12.30
CA LEU A 207 13.12 9.92 -12.25
C LEU A 207 12.04 10.97 -12.58
N ALA A 208 12.26 12.25 -12.26
CA ALA A 208 11.31 13.31 -12.62
C ALA A 208 11.12 13.42 -14.14
N MET A 209 12.14 13.08 -14.94
CA MET A 209 12.04 13.06 -16.40
C MET A 209 11.19 11.89 -16.90
N VAL A 210 11.17 10.75 -16.18
CA VAL A 210 10.32 9.60 -16.52
C VAL A 210 8.85 9.96 -16.47
N ALA A 211 8.44 10.94 -15.63
CA ALA A 211 7.06 11.43 -15.57
C ALA A 211 6.55 12.03 -16.89
N THR A 212 7.43 12.36 -17.83
CA THR A 212 7.08 12.87 -19.16
C THR A 212 6.88 11.76 -20.21
N TYR A 213 7.12 10.50 -19.82
CA TYR A 213 6.95 9.37 -20.73
C TYR A 213 5.50 9.31 -21.26
N PRO A 214 5.29 9.22 -22.59
CA PRO A 214 3.97 9.26 -23.19
C PRO A 214 3.12 8.07 -22.75
N ASP A 215 1.78 8.25 -22.74
CA ASP A 215 0.83 7.18 -22.40
C ASP A 215 0.83 6.09 -23.46
N ASP A 216 0.99 6.48 -24.70
CA ASP A 216 1.18 5.58 -25.83
C ASP A 216 2.52 5.88 -26.51
N PRO A 217 3.56 5.03 -26.32
CA PRO A 217 4.85 5.23 -26.95
C PRO A 217 4.82 5.09 -28.49
N SER A 218 3.75 4.52 -29.06
CA SER A 218 3.60 4.39 -30.51
C SER A 218 3.17 5.69 -31.20
N LEU A 219 2.79 6.70 -30.44
CA LEU A 219 2.35 8.01 -30.94
C LEU A 219 3.51 9.03 -31.13
N ASN A 220 4.76 8.61 -31.01
CA ASN A 220 5.94 9.43 -31.28
C ASN A 220 6.54 9.15 -32.64
#